data_0b300da88d8fcbd3c836233857db8e1d
#
_entry.id   0b300da88d8fcbd3c836233857db8e1d
#
_cell.length_a   1.000
_cell.length_b   1.000
_cell.length_c   1.000
_cell.angle_alpha   90.00
_cell.angle_beta   90.00
_cell.angle_gamma   90.00
#
_symmetry.space_group_name_H-M   'P 1'
#
loop_
_entity.id
_entity.type
_entity.pdbx_description
1 polymer ?
#
loop_
_entity_poly.entity_id
_entity_poly.type
_entity_poly.pdbx_seq_one_letter_code
_entity_poly.pdbx_strand_id
1 'polypeptide(L)'
;MRQSIFKIIADLRFAITILLIIASASIIGTVIEQDQSIETYKLNYPLTNRVFGFLSWDIILKFGFDHVYTTWWFITFIILFGISLLTCTFLQQLPSLKIAKRCQFFRLTNQFRLLNISTKLQNLSLTKLLFRIKESQYSIFQQKDIAYCYKGLIGRIAPIIVHFSMILILLGAVFGSLNGFKAQEIVPKTETFHIQNVLSNGQLTKIPNVSARVNDFWITYTKQTTVSQFYSDISILNVDGSEIERKTIFVNSPVKYEGVDYYQTDWNLIGLRVQTNDETPFQYPLVSVLNNRSKVWLTWIPFDSELKTGITVLVDNLEGYASIYNDTGTFLGNLELNETFNSNFPITLTDIISSTGLQIKSDPGIPLIYAGFFLLMVSTLISYITYSQIWIIQYNRQVFVGGTTNRATFDFELEFFELIK
;
A
#
# COMPACT_ATOMS: atom_id res chain seq x y z
N MET A 1 33.66 4.82 23.44
CA MET A 1 32.80 5.55 22.50
C MET A 1 31.96 4.64 21.58
N ARG A 2 32.49 3.70 20.81
CA ARG A 2 31.72 2.80 19.94
C ARG A 2 30.58 2.03 20.63
N GLN A 3 30.82 1.43 21.80
CA GLN A 3 29.79 0.70 22.55
C GLN A 3 28.63 1.58 23.06
N SER A 4 28.87 2.88 23.25
CA SER A 4 27.84 3.85 23.66
C SER A 4 26.88 4.17 22.54
N ILE A 5 27.35 4.33 21.29
CA ILE A 5 26.51 4.65 20.11
C ILE A 5 25.56 3.49 19.79
N PHE A 6 26.06 2.25 19.74
CA PHE A 6 25.22 1.08 19.50
C PHE A 6 24.13 0.89 20.57
N LYS A 7 24.40 1.24 21.81
CA LYS A 7 23.39 1.21 22.87
C LYS A 7 22.28 2.24 22.66
N ILE A 8 22.63 3.44 22.17
CA ILE A 8 21.63 4.47 21.85
C ILE A 8 20.77 4.04 20.67
N ILE A 9 21.39 3.51 19.60
CA ILE A 9 20.66 3.04 18.40
C ILE A 9 19.76 1.84 18.74
N ALA A 10 20.15 0.98 19.67
CA ALA A 10 19.33 -0.14 20.14
C ALA A 10 18.25 0.26 21.15
N ASP A 11 18.21 1.53 21.59
CA ASP A 11 17.21 2.00 22.56
C ASP A 11 15.83 2.09 21.90
N LEU A 12 14.82 1.58 22.60
CA LEU A 12 13.42 1.63 22.18
C LEU A 12 12.93 3.06 21.93
N ARG A 13 13.36 4.01 22.76
CA ARG A 13 12.98 5.42 22.63
C ARG A 13 13.48 6.01 21.30
N PHE A 14 14.71 5.70 20.94
CA PHE A 14 15.29 6.12 19.66
C PHE A 14 14.51 5.56 18.47
N ALA A 15 14.21 4.26 18.48
CA ALA A 15 13.42 3.60 17.44
C ALA A 15 12.02 4.22 17.30
N ILE A 16 11.32 4.48 18.41
CA ILE A 16 10.00 5.11 18.42
C ILE A 16 10.08 6.54 17.87
N THR A 17 11.09 7.32 18.23
CA THR A 17 11.25 8.69 17.71
C THR A 17 11.43 8.70 16.19
N ILE A 18 12.28 7.84 15.65
CA ILE A 18 12.47 7.73 14.20
C ILE A 18 11.17 7.28 13.53
N LEU A 19 10.47 6.29 14.09
CA LEU A 19 9.19 5.82 13.54
C LEU A 19 8.14 6.94 13.50
N LEU A 20 8.07 7.78 14.53
CA LEU A 20 7.17 8.93 14.55
C LEU A 20 7.54 9.98 13.48
N ILE A 21 8.84 10.22 13.25
CA ILE A 21 9.29 11.10 12.17
C ILE A 21 8.89 10.54 10.81
N ILE A 22 9.14 9.26 10.56
CA ILE A 22 8.74 8.57 9.31
C ILE A 22 7.22 8.64 9.12
N ALA A 23 6.44 8.37 10.17
CA ALA A 23 4.98 8.44 10.12
C ALA A 23 4.49 9.86 9.79
N SER A 24 5.06 10.89 10.42
CA SER A 24 4.73 12.30 10.14
C SER A 24 5.08 12.70 8.70
N ALA A 25 6.23 12.28 8.20
CA ALA A 25 6.62 12.49 6.81
C ALA A 25 5.69 11.76 5.83
N SER A 26 5.27 10.54 6.17
CA SER A 26 4.33 9.78 5.35
C SER A 26 2.94 10.42 5.29
N ILE A 27 2.48 11.07 6.38
CA ILE A 27 1.24 11.85 6.37
C ILE A 27 1.34 12.98 5.34
N ILE A 28 2.47 13.72 5.32
CA ILE A 28 2.69 14.78 4.34
C ILE A 28 2.66 14.20 2.91
N GLY A 29 3.37 13.10 2.68
CA GLY A 29 3.40 12.42 1.38
C GLY A 29 2.06 11.82 0.92
N THR A 30 1.11 11.61 1.84
CA THR A 30 -0.24 11.14 1.52
C THR A 30 -1.19 12.29 1.22
N VAL A 31 -1.03 13.43 1.90
CA VAL A 31 -1.88 14.61 1.72
C VAL A 31 -1.52 15.39 0.45
N ILE A 32 -0.22 15.48 0.15
CA ILE A 32 0.27 16.13 -1.08
C ILE A 32 0.35 15.06 -2.17
N GLU A 33 -0.31 15.32 -3.30
CA GLU A 33 -0.23 14.45 -4.47
C GLU A 33 1.22 14.31 -4.93
N GLN A 34 1.68 13.07 -5.09
CA GLN A 34 3.07 12.78 -5.44
C GLN A 34 3.26 12.72 -6.96
N ASP A 35 4.45 13.11 -7.43
CA ASP A 35 4.89 12.99 -8.82
C ASP A 35 3.98 13.71 -9.85
N GLN A 36 3.37 14.84 -9.46
CA GLN A 36 2.56 15.67 -10.37
C GLN A 36 3.40 16.73 -11.09
N SER A 37 2.84 17.32 -12.14
CA SER A 37 3.49 18.44 -12.85
C SER A 37 3.61 19.68 -11.97
N ILE A 38 4.64 20.50 -12.22
CA ILE A 38 4.86 21.77 -11.50
C ILE A 38 3.65 22.70 -11.64
N GLU A 39 2.97 22.65 -12.78
CA GLU A 39 1.77 23.46 -13.06
C GLU A 39 0.61 23.07 -12.15
N THR A 40 0.41 21.77 -11.89
CA THR A 40 -0.58 21.27 -10.94
C THR A 40 -0.31 21.78 -9.53
N TYR A 41 0.95 21.78 -9.08
CA TYR A 41 1.29 22.33 -7.76
C TYR A 41 1.08 23.84 -7.69
N LYS A 42 1.36 24.61 -8.75
CA LYS A 42 1.09 26.05 -8.80
C LYS A 42 -0.38 26.36 -8.73
N LEU A 43 -1.23 25.55 -9.34
CA LEU A 43 -2.68 25.70 -9.31
C LEU A 43 -3.27 25.36 -7.93
N ASN A 44 -2.85 24.23 -7.35
CA ASN A 44 -3.42 23.73 -6.10
C ASN A 44 -2.85 24.43 -4.85
N TYR A 45 -1.60 24.96 -4.92
CA TYR A 45 -0.89 25.59 -3.80
C TYR A 45 -0.32 26.97 -4.17
N PRO A 46 -1.17 27.94 -4.54
CA PRO A 46 -0.70 29.25 -4.99
C PRO A 46 0.00 30.04 -3.88
N LEU A 47 0.95 30.92 -4.25
CA LEU A 47 1.67 31.79 -3.31
C LEU A 47 0.77 32.80 -2.61
N THR A 48 -0.30 33.23 -3.29
CA THR A 48 -1.23 34.27 -2.82
C THR A 48 -2.20 33.75 -1.76
N ASN A 49 -2.57 32.46 -1.83
CA ASN A 49 -3.49 31.82 -0.88
C ASN A 49 -2.87 30.50 -0.40
N ARG A 50 -1.98 30.60 0.59
CA ARG A 50 -1.26 29.45 1.14
C ARG A 50 -2.19 28.49 1.86
N VAL A 51 -2.14 27.22 1.52
CA VAL A 51 -2.88 26.17 2.22
C VAL A 51 -2.36 26.04 3.64
N PHE A 52 -3.25 25.98 4.63
CA PHE A 52 -2.91 26.02 6.06
C PHE A 52 -2.09 27.24 6.49
N GLY A 53 -2.05 28.32 5.72
CA GLY A 53 -1.33 29.55 6.03
C GLY A 53 0.19 29.51 5.74
N PHE A 54 0.77 28.35 5.48
CA PHE A 54 2.22 28.22 5.26
C PHE A 54 2.59 27.38 4.03
N LEU A 55 1.74 26.46 3.57
CA LEU A 55 2.05 25.53 2.49
C LEU A 55 1.79 26.17 1.12
N SER A 56 2.83 26.27 0.30
CA SER A 56 2.80 26.78 -1.07
C SER A 56 3.71 25.93 -1.98
N TRP A 57 3.51 26.01 -3.29
CA TRP A 57 4.22 25.18 -4.26
C TRP A 57 5.75 25.28 -4.17
N ASP A 58 6.29 26.44 -3.85
CA ASP A 58 7.73 26.69 -3.68
C ASP A 58 8.30 25.93 -2.49
N ILE A 59 7.56 25.87 -1.37
CA ILE A 59 7.94 25.09 -0.18
C ILE A 59 7.86 23.59 -0.49
N ILE A 60 6.82 23.15 -1.20
CA ILE A 60 6.65 21.75 -1.59
C ILE A 60 7.86 21.29 -2.40
N LEU A 61 8.25 22.01 -3.44
CA LEU A 61 9.40 21.65 -4.28
C LEU A 61 10.73 21.78 -3.52
N LYS A 62 10.90 22.81 -2.68
CA LYS A 62 12.15 23.04 -1.94
C LYS A 62 12.48 21.91 -0.96
N PHE A 63 11.47 21.36 -0.28
CA PHE A 63 11.64 20.27 0.69
C PHE A 63 11.44 18.87 0.10
N GLY A 64 11.05 18.78 -1.18
CA GLY A 64 10.77 17.52 -1.87
C GLY A 64 9.48 16.86 -1.39
N PHE A 65 8.48 17.65 -0.99
CA PHE A 65 7.18 17.12 -0.57
C PHE A 65 6.33 16.63 -1.75
N ASP A 66 6.72 16.95 -2.97
CA ASP A 66 6.19 16.43 -4.24
C ASP A 66 6.64 14.99 -4.54
N HIS A 67 7.73 14.53 -3.89
CA HIS A 67 8.29 13.18 -4.04
C HIS A 67 8.90 12.66 -2.73
N VAL A 68 8.16 12.78 -1.62
CA VAL A 68 8.61 12.47 -0.25
C VAL A 68 9.33 11.14 -0.14
N TYR A 69 8.75 10.09 -0.73
CA TYR A 69 9.21 8.70 -0.56
C TYR A 69 10.56 8.41 -1.25
N THR A 70 10.99 9.25 -2.16
CA THR A 70 12.28 9.13 -2.88
C THR A 70 13.32 10.14 -2.42
N THR A 71 12.96 11.06 -1.49
CA THR A 71 13.89 12.04 -0.95
C THR A 71 15.02 11.39 -0.14
N TRP A 72 16.21 11.97 -0.22
CA TRP A 72 17.38 11.49 0.51
C TRP A 72 17.19 11.47 2.03
N TRP A 73 16.50 12.46 2.60
CA TRP A 73 16.25 12.55 4.05
C TRP A 73 15.27 11.46 4.52
N PHE A 74 14.20 11.18 3.76
CA PHE A 74 13.24 10.13 4.07
C PHE A 74 13.90 8.74 4.02
N ILE A 75 14.67 8.47 2.96
CA ILE A 75 15.43 7.23 2.81
C ILE A 75 16.44 7.06 3.96
N THR A 76 17.09 8.15 4.38
CA THR A 76 18.02 8.12 5.53
C THR A 76 17.32 7.71 6.81
N PHE A 77 16.12 8.21 7.11
CA PHE A 77 15.34 7.78 8.28
C PHE A 77 14.93 6.31 8.19
N ILE A 78 14.54 5.81 7.02
CA ILE A 78 14.23 4.39 6.81
C ILE A 78 15.47 3.52 7.07
N ILE A 79 16.62 3.89 6.56
CA ILE A 79 17.88 3.17 6.79
C ILE A 79 18.26 3.18 8.27
N LEU A 80 18.17 4.34 8.94
CA LEU A 80 18.42 4.46 10.38
C LEU A 80 17.47 3.58 11.20
N PHE A 81 16.20 3.53 10.82
CA PHE A 81 15.22 2.65 11.47
C PHE A 81 15.59 1.17 11.27
N GLY A 82 15.95 0.75 10.05
CA GLY A 82 16.42 -0.60 9.77
C GLY A 82 17.66 -0.98 10.58
N ILE A 83 18.65 -0.09 10.68
CA ILE A 83 19.85 -0.29 11.52
C ILE A 83 19.48 -0.40 13.00
N SER A 84 18.53 0.40 13.47
CA SER A 84 18.02 0.34 14.85
C SER A 84 17.38 -1.02 15.15
N LEU A 85 16.52 -1.53 14.26
CA LEU A 85 15.90 -2.85 14.39
C LEU A 85 16.93 -3.97 14.42
N LEU A 86 17.91 -3.97 13.53
CA LEU A 86 19.01 -4.93 13.51
C LEU A 86 19.81 -4.88 14.81
N THR A 87 20.23 -3.69 15.23
CA THR A 87 21.04 -3.51 16.44
C THR A 87 20.29 -3.96 17.70
N CYS A 88 18.99 -3.61 17.81
CA CYS A 88 18.14 -4.07 18.90
C CYS A 88 18.00 -5.61 18.91
N THR A 89 17.82 -6.22 17.75
CA THR A 89 17.71 -7.68 17.63
C THR A 89 18.97 -8.37 18.15
N PHE A 90 20.14 -7.91 17.70
CA PHE A 90 21.42 -8.54 18.10
C PHE A 90 21.83 -8.25 19.54
N LEU A 91 21.61 -7.04 20.04
CA LEU A 91 22.05 -6.64 21.38
C LEU A 91 21.05 -6.96 22.50
N GLN A 92 19.74 -7.03 22.19
CA GLN A 92 18.71 -7.21 23.23
C GLN A 92 17.91 -8.50 23.03
N GLN A 93 17.32 -8.73 21.84
CA GLN A 93 16.39 -9.83 21.64
C GLN A 93 17.06 -11.20 21.63
N LEU A 94 18.14 -11.37 20.88
CA LEU A 94 18.89 -12.64 20.82
C LEU A 94 19.53 -13.01 22.16
N PRO A 95 20.20 -12.11 22.91
CA PRO A 95 20.68 -12.42 24.25
C PRO A 95 19.54 -12.78 25.23
N SER A 96 18.43 -12.06 25.19
CA SER A 96 17.23 -12.38 25.99
C SER A 96 16.71 -13.79 25.73
N LEU A 97 16.64 -14.21 24.45
CA LEU A 97 16.24 -15.56 24.07
C LEU A 97 17.26 -16.61 24.53
N LYS A 98 18.57 -16.34 24.43
CA LYS A 98 19.61 -17.23 24.93
C LYS A 98 19.51 -17.45 26.44
N ILE A 99 19.19 -16.39 27.21
CA ILE A 99 18.95 -16.46 28.64
C ILE A 99 17.71 -17.28 28.95
N ALA A 100 16.60 -17.04 28.22
CA ALA A 100 15.35 -17.78 28.40
C ALA A 100 15.45 -19.26 28.13
N LYS A 101 16.31 -19.66 27.19
CA LYS A 101 16.61 -21.09 26.89
C LYS A 101 17.51 -21.78 27.90
N ARG A 102 18.21 -21.03 28.77
CA ARG A 102 19.07 -21.60 29.78
C ARG A 102 18.27 -22.03 31.01
N CYS A 103 18.35 -23.29 31.40
CA CYS A 103 17.79 -23.78 32.64
C CYS A 103 18.63 -23.21 33.82
N GLN A 104 18.13 -22.16 34.46
CA GLN A 104 18.78 -21.56 35.63
C GLN A 104 18.18 -22.12 36.91
N PHE A 105 18.91 -23.05 37.56
CA PHE A 105 18.47 -23.59 38.86
C PHE A 105 18.84 -22.64 39.99
N PHE A 106 17.91 -22.33 40.87
CA PHE A 106 18.17 -21.70 42.14
C PHE A 106 18.74 -22.74 43.10
N ARG A 107 19.80 -22.38 43.81
CA ARG A 107 20.44 -23.27 44.78
C ARG A 107 20.32 -22.81 46.22
N LEU A 108 19.98 -21.52 46.40
CA LEU A 108 19.86 -20.87 47.71
C LEU A 108 18.46 -20.33 47.93
N THR A 109 17.89 -20.56 49.09
CA THR A 109 16.55 -20.07 49.47
C THR A 109 16.45 -18.55 49.45
N ASN A 110 17.55 -17.84 49.68
CA ASN A 110 17.56 -16.36 49.60
C ASN A 110 17.28 -15.78 48.23
N GLN A 111 17.49 -16.57 47.16
CA GLN A 111 17.22 -16.15 45.78
C GLN A 111 15.73 -15.93 45.51
N PHE A 112 14.85 -16.62 46.28
CA PHE A 112 13.40 -16.49 46.15
C PHE A 112 12.87 -15.11 46.56
N ARG A 113 13.61 -14.36 47.42
CA ARG A 113 13.24 -13.01 47.85
C ARG A 113 13.28 -11.98 46.70
N LEU A 114 14.01 -12.30 45.63
CA LEU A 114 14.15 -11.45 44.43
C LEU A 114 13.06 -11.69 43.38
N LEU A 115 12.20 -12.71 43.58
CA LEU A 115 11.14 -13.02 42.68
C LEU A 115 9.89 -12.18 42.97
N ASN A 116 9.09 -11.93 41.93
CA ASN A 116 7.84 -11.19 42.06
C ASN A 116 6.87 -11.87 43.02
N ILE A 117 6.82 -13.20 42.96
CA ILE A 117 5.98 -14.02 43.83
C ILE A 117 6.85 -15.13 44.38
N SER A 118 6.77 -15.33 45.71
CA SER A 118 7.40 -16.47 46.37
C SER A 118 6.65 -16.88 47.63
N THR A 119 6.58 -18.18 47.86
CA THR A 119 5.93 -18.74 49.04
C THR A 119 6.70 -19.94 49.58
N LYS A 120 6.44 -20.26 50.86
CA LYS A 120 7.01 -21.38 51.56
C LYS A 120 5.88 -22.35 51.97
N LEU A 121 5.96 -23.56 51.50
CA LEU A 121 4.96 -24.59 51.76
C LEU A 121 5.51 -25.61 52.77
N GLN A 122 4.65 -25.96 53.71
CA GLN A 122 4.92 -27.04 54.69
C GLN A 122 4.06 -28.26 54.31
N ASN A 123 4.63 -29.45 54.48
CA ASN A 123 3.93 -30.71 54.25
C ASN A 123 3.45 -31.04 52.82
N LEU A 124 3.92 -30.30 51.82
CA LEU A 124 3.65 -30.64 50.42
C LEU A 124 4.81 -31.48 49.83
N SER A 125 4.47 -32.55 49.11
CA SER A 125 5.42 -33.36 48.40
C SER A 125 5.85 -32.65 47.11
N LEU A 126 7.18 -32.56 46.85
CA LEU A 126 7.70 -32.01 45.60
C LEU A 126 7.07 -32.71 44.38
N THR A 127 6.90 -34.02 44.45
CA THR A 127 6.34 -34.83 43.35
C THR A 127 4.90 -34.41 43.01
N LYS A 128 4.05 -34.15 44.03
CA LYS A 128 2.68 -33.67 43.80
C LYS A 128 2.65 -32.30 43.13
N LEU A 129 3.53 -31.39 43.58
CA LEU A 129 3.61 -30.05 43.01
C LEU A 129 4.06 -30.11 41.56
N LEU A 130 5.09 -30.90 41.26
CA LEU A 130 5.61 -31.06 39.88
C LEU A 130 4.56 -31.67 38.95
N PHE A 131 3.74 -32.59 39.45
CA PHE A 131 2.62 -33.17 38.68
C PHE A 131 1.60 -32.11 38.26
N ARG A 132 1.13 -31.28 39.20
CA ARG A 132 0.21 -30.16 38.91
C ARG A 132 0.79 -29.13 37.92
N ILE A 133 2.08 -28.77 38.08
CA ILE A 133 2.79 -27.89 37.19
C ILE A 133 2.86 -28.49 35.76
N LYS A 134 3.02 -29.78 35.65
CA LYS A 134 3.02 -30.49 34.37
C LYS A 134 1.63 -30.47 33.71
N GLU A 135 0.58 -30.69 34.48
CA GLU A 135 -0.82 -30.59 34.00
C GLU A 135 -1.11 -29.19 33.44
N SER A 136 -0.52 -28.15 34.02
CA SER A 136 -0.63 -26.76 33.54
C SER A 136 0.30 -26.44 32.37
N GLN A 137 0.83 -27.46 31.67
CA GLN A 137 1.66 -27.36 30.46
C GLN A 137 3.02 -26.67 30.64
N TYR A 138 3.59 -26.69 31.84
CA TYR A 138 4.98 -26.26 32.04
C TYR A 138 5.97 -27.33 31.62
N SER A 139 7.05 -26.91 30.98
CA SER A 139 8.24 -27.74 30.76
C SER A 139 9.06 -27.82 32.08
N ILE A 140 9.35 -29.02 32.58
CA ILE A 140 9.98 -29.24 33.88
C ILE A 140 11.36 -29.77 33.70
N PHE A 141 12.34 -29.18 34.39
CA PHE A 141 13.71 -29.65 34.53
C PHE A 141 13.99 -29.82 36.01
N GLN A 142 14.27 -31.03 36.42
CA GLN A 142 14.54 -31.38 37.82
C GLN A 142 15.95 -31.87 38.01
N GLN A 143 16.58 -31.42 39.08
CA GLN A 143 17.90 -31.91 39.52
C GLN A 143 17.84 -32.18 41.04
N LYS A 144 17.71 -33.45 41.44
CA LYS A 144 17.48 -33.82 42.86
C LYS A 144 16.33 -33.06 43.49
N ASP A 145 16.59 -32.21 44.48
CA ASP A 145 15.64 -31.46 45.29
C ASP A 145 15.30 -30.06 44.71
N ILE A 146 15.82 -29.72 43.51
CA ILE A 146 15.58 -28.45 42.86
C ILE A 146 14.92 -28.70 41.51
N ALA A 147 13.96 -27.81 41.16
CA ALA A 147 13.31 -27.83 39.85
C ALA A 147 13.23 -26.42 39.27
N TYR A 148 13.31 -26.38 37.96
CA TYR A 148 13.05 -25.20 37.14
C TYR A 148 12.00 -25.54 36.13
N CYS A 149 10.96 -24.72 36.06
CA CYS A 149 9.84 -24.91 35.15
C CYS A 149 9.61 -23.65 34.34
N TYR A 150 9.28 -23.80 33.07
CA TYR A 150 8.90 -22.66 32.23
C TYR A 150 7.73 -23.01 31.29
N LYS A 151 6.99 -21.96 30.90
CA LYS A 151 5.88 -22.04 29.95
C LYS A 151 5.94 -20.84 29.00
N GLY A 152 5.51 -21.03 27.74
CA GLY A 152 5.36 -19.92 26.79
C GLY A 152 6.67 -19.39 26.17
N LEU A 153 7.70 -20.22 26.01
CA LEU A 153 8.99 -19.83 25.41
C LEU A 153 8.84 -19.21 23.99
N ILE A 154 7.78 -19.61 23.25
CA ILE A 154 7.46 -19.08 21.93
C ILE A 154 7.22 -17.56 21.98
N GLY A 155 6.63 -17.04 23.06
CA GLY A 155 6.45 -15.60 23.28
C GLY A 155 7.77 -14.81 23.36
N ARG A 156 8.91 -15.47 23.66
CA ARG A 156 10.26 -14.86 23.61
C ARG A 156 10.91 -14.90 22.24
N ILE A 157 10.42 -15.76 21.33
CA ILE A 157 10.88 -15.83 19.94
C ILE A 157 10.14 -14.80 19.09
N ALA A 158 8.87 -14.55 19.38
CA ALA A 158 8.01 -13.67 18.60
C ALA A 158 8.61 -12.27 18.34
N PRO A 159 9.18 -11.54 19.30
CA PRO A 159 9.77 -10.22 19.03
C PRO A 159 10.92 -10.24 18.01
N ILE A 160 11.65 -11.36 17.90
CA ILE A 160 12.72 -11.52 16.91
C ILE A 160 12.10 -11.65 15.51
N ILE A 161 11.01 -12.42 15.39
CA ILE A 161 10.27 -12.57 14.14
C ILE A 161 9.60 -11.25 13.73
N VAL A 162 9.06 -10.49 14.69
CA VAL A 162 8.50 -9.13 14.45
C VAL A 162 9.56 -8.21 13.85
N HIS A 163 10.77 -8.16 14.43
CA HIS A 163 11.85 -7.34 13.87
C HIS A 163 12.28 -7.82 12.47
N PHE A 164 12.40 -9.15 12.29
CA PHE A 164 12.73 -9.72 10.98
C PHE A 164 11.67 -9.39 9.93
N SER A 165 10.38 -9.48 10.26
CA SER A 165 9.29 -9.12 9.34
C SER A 165 9.29 -7.63 8.97
N MET A 166 9.57 -6.73 9.93
CA MET A 166 9.73 -5.30 9.64
C MET A 166 10.91 -5.04 8.69
N ILE A 167 12.04 -5.71 8.90
CA ILE A 167 13.21 -5.62 8.01
C ILE A 167 12.86 -6.14 6.62
N LEU A 168 12.09 -7.22 6.51
CA LEU A 168 11.66 -7.78 5.23
C LEU A 168 10.75 -6.79 4.47
N ILE A 169 9.83 -6.10 5.17
CA ILE A 169 9.00 -5.03 4.59
C ILE A 169 9.88 -3.89 4.07
N LEU A 170 10.84 -3.42 4.86
CA LEU A 170 11.75 -2.35 4.44
C LEU A 170 12.60 -2.75 3.22
N LEU A 171 13.11 -3.97 3.21
CA LEU A 171 13.85 -4.52 2.06
C LEU A 171 12.96 -4.62 0.82
N GLY A 172 11.72 -5.07 0.98
CA GLY A 172 10.74 -5.10 -0.11
C GLY A 172 10.45 -3.71 -0.67
N ALA A 173 10.26 -2.71 0.19
CA ALA A 173 10.03 -1.33 -0.23
C ALA A 173 11.25 -0.75 -0.99
N VAL A 174 12.46 -0.97 -0.49
CA VAL A 174 13.70 -0.54 -1.19
C VAL A 174 13.86 -1.27 -2.52
N PHE A 175 13.61 -2.59 -2.54
CA PHE A 175 13.72 -3.38 -3.77
C PHE A 175 12.71 -2.92 -4.82
N GLY A 176 11.45 -2.67 -4.43
CA GLY A 176 10.41 -2.10 -5.30
C GLY A 176 10.77 -0.72 -5.82
N SER A 177 11.26 0.17 -4.96
CA SER A 177 11.69 1.52 -5.34
C SER A 177 12.87 1.53 -6.32
N LEU A 178 13.80 0.59 -6.22
CA LEU A 178 14.96 0.50 -7.11
C LEU A 178 14.66 -0.14 -8.46
N ASN A 179 13.73 -1.09 -8.51
CA ASN A 179 13.46 -1.91 -9.69
C ASN A 179 12.07 -1.69 -10.30
N GLY A 180 11.20 -0.94 -9.62
CA GLY A 180 9.85 -0.66 -10.07
C GLY A 180 9.75 0.56 -10.97
N PHE A 181 8.64 0.68 -11.70
CA PHE A 181 8.28 1.88 -12.45
C PHE A 181 6.77 2.12 -12.43
N LYS A 182 6.40 3.34 -12.75
CA LYS A 182 5.02 3.79 -12.93
C LYS A 182 4.95 4.65 -14.19
N ALA A 183 4.07 4.30 -15.11
CA ALA A 183 3.78 5.06 -16.32
C ALA A 183 2.27 5.30 -16.44
N GLN A 184 1.90 6.27 -17.23
CA GLN A 184 0.50 6.60 -17.53
C GLN A 184 0.38 6.89 -19.01
N GLU A 185 -0.56 6.17 -19.68
CA GLU A 185 -0.82 6.33 -21.10
C GLU A 185 -2.31 6.64 -21.32
N ILE A 186 -2.59 7.54 -22.24
CA ILE A 186 -3.95 7.82 -22.72
C ILE A 186 -4.02 7.26 -24.15
N VAL A 187 -4.79 6.21 -24.33
CA VAL A 187 -4.81 5.44 -25.57
C VAL A 187 -6.20 5.45 -26.18
N PRO A 188 -6.34 5.90 -27.42
CA PRO A 188 -7.58 5.79 -28.18
C PRO A 188 -8.01 4.34 -28.37
N LYS A 189 -9.32 4.11 -28.51
CA LYS A 189 -9.81 2.79 -28.91
C LYS A 189 -9.23 2.40 -30.28
N THR A 190 -8.95 1.12 -30.46
CA THR A 190 -8.35 0.49 -31.65
C THR A 190 -6.86 0.78 -31.89
N GLU A 191 -6.20 1.59 -31.04
CA GLU A 191 -4.79 1.91 -31.21
C GLU A 191 -3.85 0.98 -30.41
N THR A 192 -2.66 0.80 -30.96
CA THR A 192 -1.55 0.12 -30.27
C THR A 192 -0.65 1.14 -29.59
N PHE A 193 -0.14 0.77 -28.44
CA PHE A 193 0.74 1.61 -27.65
C PHE A 193 1.89 0.80 -27.03
N HIS A 194 2.93 1.48 -26.65
CA HIS A 194 4.00 0.99 -25.80
C HIS A 194 4.27 2.02 -24.70
N ILE A 195 4.99 1.62 -23.67
CA ILE A 195 5.21 2.44 -22.51
C ILE A 195 6.15 3.60 -22.84
N GLN A 196 5.66 4.82 -22.86
CA GLN A 196 6.41 6.04 -23.20
C GLN A 196 6.39 7.08 -22.08
N ASN A 197 5.22 7.36 -21.51
CA ASN A 197 5.06 8.39 -20.48
C ASN A 197 5.33 7.83 -19.09
N VAL A 198 6.62 7.67 -18.77
CA VAL A 198 7.08 7.16 -17.47
C VAL A 198 7.11 8.29 -16.46
N LEU A 199 6.26 8.22 -15.44
CA LEU A 199 6.17 9.21 -14.36
C LEU A 199 7.28 9.02 -13.32
N SER A 200 7.58 7.78 -12.97
CA SER A 200 8.67 7.44 -12.05
C SER A 200 9.29 6.09 -12.40
N ASN A 201 10.58 5.97 -12.20
CA ASN A 201 11.32 4.73 -12.39
C ASN A 201 12.46 4.61 -11.38
N GLY A 202 12.72 3.40 -10.92
CA GLY A 202 13.87 3.07 -10.10
C GLY A 202 15.18 3.07 -10.92
N GLN A 203 16.30 3.24 -10.23
CA GLN A 203 17.63 3.32 -10.89
C GLN A 203 18.05 2.02 -11.61
N LEU A 204 17.52 0.88 -11.18
CA LEU A 204 17.84 -0.43 -11.73
C LEU A 204 16.70 -0.99 -12.62
N THR A 205 15.68 -0.18 -12.84
CA THR A 205 14.49 -0.58 -13.60
C THR A 205 14.82 -0.84 -15.06
N LYS A 206 14.28 -1.93 -15.59
CA LYS A 206 14.20 -2.20 -17.02
C LYS A 206 12.75 -2.13 -17.44
N ILE A 207 12.40 -1.13 -18.23
CA ILE A 207 11.06 -1.02 -18.81
C ILE A 207 10.96 -2.07 -19.91
N PRO A 208 9.97 -2.98 -19.85
CA PRO A 208 9.81 -4.01 -20.86
C PRO A 208 9.38 -3.38 -22.19
N ASN A 209 9.95 -3.89 -23.30
CA ASN A 209 9.55 -3.48 -24.65
C ASN A 209 8.35 -4.33 -25.12
N VAL A 210 7.21 -4.13 -24.47
CA VAL A 210 5.95 -4.83 -24.76
C VAL A 210 4.99 -3.84 -25.38
N SER A 211 4.39 -4.23 -26.49
CA SER A 211 3.30 -3.49 -27.12
C SER A 211 1.96 -4.01 -26.63
N ALA A 212 1.00 -3.12 -26.51
CA ALA A 212 -0.38 -3.50 -26.21
C ALA A 212 -1.34 -2.74 -27.10
N ARG A 213 -2.54 -3.26 -27.31
CA ARG A 213 -3.60 -2.63 -28.09
C ARG A 213 -4.85 -2.51 -27.25
N VAL A 214 -5.46 -1.34 -27.28
CA VAL A 214 -6.83 -1.13 -26.78
C VAL A 214 -7.80 -1.52 -27.89
N ASN A 215 -8.47 -2.65 -27.77
CA ASN A 215 -9.44 -3.09 -28.77
C ASN A 215 -10.73 -2.26 -28.69
N ASP A 216 -11.21 -2.02 -27.46
CA ASP A 216 -12.41 -1.23 -27.21
C ASP A 216 -12.39 -0.59 -25.83
N PHE A 217 -13.18 0.47 -25.66
CA PHE A 217 -13.44 1.13 -24.40
C PHE A 217 -14.91 1.52 -24.30
N TRP A 218 -15.57 1.16 -23.20
CA TRP A 218 -16.97 1.53 -22.96
C TRP A 218 -17.25 1.80 -21.48
N ILE A 219 -18.33 2.52 -21.23
CA ILE A 219 -18.82 2.87 -19.92
C ILE A 219 -20.20 2.26 -19.75
N THR A 220 -20.48 1.71 -18.56
CA THR A 220 -21.82 1.32 -18.17
C THR A 220 -22.41 2.32 -17.20
N TYR A 221 -23.71 2.63 -17.37
CA TYR A 221 -24.41 3.61 -16.56
C TYR A 221 -25.46 2.91 -15.68
N THR A 222 -25.78 3.54 -14.56
CA THR A 222 -26.91 3.15 -13.71
C THR A 222 -28.23 3.68 -14.30
N LYS A 223 -29.36 3.20 -13.78
CA LYS A 223 -30.69 3.73 -14.17
C LYS A 223 -30.85 5.24 -13.92
N GLN A 224 -29.98 5.85 -13.12
CA GLN A 224 -29.97 7.29 -12.80
C GLN A 224 -28.93 8.06 -13.64
N THR A 225 -28.47 7.50 -14.76
CA THR A 225 -27.45 8.09 -15.66
C THR A 225 -26.09 8.39 -15.01
N THR A 226 -25.83 7.82 -13.83
CA THR A 226 -24.50 7.90 -13.21
C THR A 226 -23.64 6.74 -13.70
N VAL A 227 -22.34 6.99 -13.85
CA VAL A 227 -21.38 5.96 -14.26
C VAL A 227 -21.36 4.82 -13.26
N SER A 228 -21.58 3.60 -13.74
CA SER A 228 -21.48 2.36 -12.94
C SER A 228 -20.06 1.79 -12.98
N GLN A 229 -19.50 1.63 -14.19
CA GLN A 229 -18.16 1.05 -14.35
C GLN A 229 -17.54 1.43 -15.71
N PHE A 230 -16.21 1.47 -15.75
CA PHE A 230 -15.40 1.66 -16.94
C PHE A 230 -14.77 0.33 -17.35
N TYR A 231 -14.79 0.03 -18.65
CA TYR A 231 -14.22 -1.19 -19.22
C TYR A 231 -13.27 -0.85 -20.35
N SER A 232 -12.12 -1.53 -20.39
CA SER A 232 -11.19 -1.51 -21.52
C SER A 232 -10.84 -2.93 -21.91
N ASP A 233 -11.00 -3.26 -23.18
CA ASP A 233 -10.57 -4.53 -23.75
C ASP A 233 -9.15 -4.36 -24.29
N ILE A 234 -8.18 -5.03 -23.67
CA ILE A 234 -6.75 -4.87 -23.95
C ILE A 234 -6.16 -6.20 -24.41
N SER A 235 -5.41 -6.13 -25.51
CA SER A 235 -4.56 -7.22 -26.00
C SER A 235 -3.09 -6.88 -25.79
N ILE A 236 -2.36 -7.77 -25.15
CA ILE A 236 -0.90 -7.73 -25.08
C ILE A 236 -0.35 -8.39 -26.33
N LEU A 237 0.55 -7.70 -27.01
CA LEU A 237 1.06 -8.11 -28.31
C LEU A 237 2.54 -8.52 -28.22
N ASN A 238 2.89 -9.53 -29.00
CA ASN A 238 4.27 -9.92 -29.26
C ASN A 238 4.94 -8.94 -30.22
N VAL A 239 6.25 -9.06 -30.40
CA VAL A 239 7.06 -8.24 -31.31
C VAL A 239 6.59 -8.37 -32.78
N ASP A 240 6.06 -9.53 -33.16
CA ASP A 240 5.48 -9.79 -34.48
C ASP A 240 4.03 -9.30 -34.66
N GLY A 241 3.44 -8.68 -33.62
CA GLY A 241 2.07 -8.20 -33.60
C GLY A 241 1.01 -9.26 -33.28
N SER A 242 1.40 -10.50 -33.02
CA SER A 242 0.47 -11.54 -32.59
C SER A 242 -0.01 -11.29 -31.16
N GLU A 243 -1.27 -11.63 -30.91
CA GLU A 243 -1.88 -11.49 -29.59
C GLU A 243 -1.40 -12.60 -28.66
N ILE A 244 -0.79 -12.23 -27.52
CA ILE A 244 -0.33 -13.15 -26.48
C ILE A 244 -1.44 -13.39 -25.47
N GLU A 245 -2.06 -12.30 -24.99
CA GLU A 245 -3.12 -12.33 -23.98
C GLU A 245 -4.12 -11.22 -24.27
N ARG A 246 -5.41 -11.51 -24.10
CA ARG A 246 -6.50 -10.53 -24.19
C ARG A 246 -7.35 -10.59 -22.95
N LYS A 247 -7.63 -9.42 -22.39
CA LYS A 247 -8.46 -9.31 -21.19
C LYS A 247 -9.22 -7.99 -21.17
N THR A 248 -10.51 -8.08 -20.82
CA THR A 248 -11.29 -6.92 -20.44
C THR A 248 -10.95 -6.53 -19.01
N ILE A 249 -10.38 -5.35 -18.84
CA ILE A 249 -10.04 -4.76 -17.56
C ILE A 249 -11.09 -3.73 -17.15
N PHE A 250 -11.20 -3.52 -15.84
CA PHE A 250 -12.04 -2.49 -15.24
C PHE A 250 -11.39 -1.99 -13.95
N VAL A 251 -11.99 -0.99 -13.28
CA VAL A 251 -11.44 -0.43 -12.05
C VAL A 251 -11.17 -1.53 -11.01
N ASN A 252 -9.96 -1.58 -10.48
CA ASN A 252 -9.44 -2.60 -9.54
C ASN A 252 -9.28 -4.03 -10.10
N SER A 253 -9.41 -4.23 -11.43
CA SER A 253 -9.18 -5.53 -12.07
C SER A 253 -8.22 -5.39 -13.26
N PRO A 254 -6.90 -5.29 -13.00
CA PRO A 254 -5.90 -5.11 -14.05
C PRO A 254 -5.64 -6.40 -14.84
N VAL A 255 -5.04 -6.25 -16.02
CA VAL A 255 -4.29 -7.33 -16.66
C VAL A 255 -2.85 -7.31 -16.17
N LYS A 256 -2.26 -8.50 -15.99
CA LYS A 256 -0.89 -8.68 -15.50
C LYS A 256 -0.11 -9.49 -16.51
N TYR A 257 0.97 -8.93 -17.01
CA TYR A 257 1.86 -9.62 -17.93
C TYR A 257 3.33 -9.35 -17.57
N GLU A 258 4.12 -10.40 -17.40
CA GLU A 258 5.57 -10.35 -17.06
C GLU A 258 5.92 -9.42 -15.90
N GLY A 259 5.08 -9.38 -14.85
CA GLY A 259 5.29 -8.54 -13.68
C GLY A 259 4.91 -7.07 -13.88
N VAL A 260 4.25 -6.75 -14.98
CA VAL A 260 3.65 -5.43 -15.27
C VAL A 260 2.14 -5.53 -15.14
N ASP A 261 1.58 -4.59 -14.38
CA ASP A 261 0.14 -4.46 -14.16
C ASP A 261 -0.40 -3.26 -14.95
N TYR A 262 -1.46 -3.48 -15.75
CA TYR A 262 -2.16 -2.44 -16.51
C TYR A 262 -3.51 -2.19 -15.88
N TYR A 263 -3.68 -0.98 -15.29
CA TYR A 263 -4.91 -0.57 -14.59
C TYR A 263 -5.70 0.43 -15.42
N GLN A 264 -7.01 0.30 -15.45
CA GLN A 264 -7.94 1.34 -15.89
C GLN A 264 -8.01 2.43 -14.82
N THR A 265 -7.67 3.68 -15.17
CA THR A 265 -7.64 4.80 -14.21
C THR A 265 -8.36 6.04 -14.65
N ASP A 266 -8.41 6.33 -15.95
CA ASP A 266 -9.01 7.55 -16.49
C ASP A 266 -9.61 7.28 -17.87
N TRP A 267 -10.31 8.27 -18.42
CA TRP A 267 -10.85 8.24 -19.78
C TRP A 267 -11.01 9.66 -20.33
N ASN A 268 -11.08 9.75 -21.65
CA ASN A 268 -11.30 11.01 -22.35
C ASN A 268 -12.03 10.77 -23.66
N LEU A 269 -12.68 11.84 -24.18
CA LEU A 269 -13.17 11.87 -25.55
C LEU A 269 -12.18 12.66 -26.40
N ILE A 270 -11.82 12.13 -27.55
CA ILE A 270 -10.80 12.73 -28.43
C ILE A 270 -11.45 13.39 -29.63
N GLY A 271 -12.46 12.76 -30.21
CA GLY A 271 -13.06 13.26 -31.44
C GLY A 271 -14.42 12.67 -31.74
N LEU A 272 -15.09 13.31 -32.67
CA LEU A 272 -16.32 12.83 -33.32
C LEU A 272 -16.01 12.47 -34.78
N ARG A 273 -16.62 11.40 -35.25
CA ARG A 273 -16.65 11.07 -36.65
C ARG A 273 -18.04 11.36 -37.21
N VAL A 274 -18.08 12.27 -38.17
CA VAL A 274 -19.31 12.78 -38.73
C VAL A 274 -19.30 12.63 -40.24
N GLN A 275 -20.42 12.20 -40.82
CA GLN A 275 -20.62 12.07 -42.23
C GLN A 275 -21.65 13.10 -42.71
N THR A 276 -21.37 13.80 -43.80
CA THR A 276 -22.25 14.76 -44.44
C THR A 276 -22.56 14.24 -45.87
N ASN A 277 -23.84 14.25 -46.27
CA ASN A 277 -24.28 13.99 -47.65
C ASN A 277 -23.61 12.81 -48.36
N ASP A 278 -23.58 11.62 -47.79
CA ASP A 278 -22.96 10.41 -48.37
C ASP A 278 -21.46 10.52 -48.74
N GLU A 279 -20.77 11.56 -48.29
CA GLU A 279 -19.33 11.74 -48.39
C GLU A 279 -18.57 10.89 -47.37
N THR A 280 -17.25 10.79 -47.52
CA THR A 280 -16.40 10.11 -46.56
C THR A 280 -16.51 10.76 -45.18
N PRO A 281 -16.58 10.01 -44.09
CA PRO A 281 -16.65 10.57 -42.73
C PRO A 281 -15.44 11.43 -42.40
N PHE A 282 -15.69 12.62 -41.86
CA PHE A 282 -14.66 13.51 -41.30
C PHE A 282 -14.54 13.35 -39.79
N GLN A 283 -13.32 13.50 -39.29
CA GLN A 283 -13.05 13.46 -37.86
C GLN A 283 -12.81 14.87 -37.32
N TYR A 284 -13.60 15.26 -36.34
CA TYR A 284 -13.47 16.53 -35.65
C TYR A 284 -12.92 16.33 -34.24
N PRO A 285 -11.87 17.10 -33.79
CA PRO A 285 -11.33 16.98 -32.46
C PRO A 285 -12.33 17.53 -31.42
N LEU A 286 -12.40 16.85 -30.26
CA LEU A 286 -13.18 17.27 -29.13
C LEU A 286 -12.29 18.01 -28.12
N VAL A 287 -12.72 19.20 -27.69
CA VAL A 287 -12.06 19.99 -26.65
C VAL A 287 -12.88 19.87 -25.37
N SER A 288 -12.22 19.47 -24.29
CA SER A 288 -12.87 19.37 -22.98
C SER A 288 -12.98 20.74 -22.32
N VAL A 289 -14.16 21.03 -21.78
CA VAL A 289 -14.44 22.24 -20.99
C VAL A 289 -14.99 21.82 -19.64
N LEU A 290 -14.43 22.39 -18.56
CA LEU A 290 -14.93 22.20 -17.21
C LEU A 290 -16.07 23.20 -16.94
N ASN A 291 -17.29 22.70 -16.79
CA ASN A 291 -18.44 23.48 -16.39
C ASN A 291 -18.89 23.05 -14.99
N ASN A 292 -18.66 23.90 -13.98
CA ASN A 292 -19.18 23.84 -12.60
C ASN A 292 -19.21 22.47 -11.88
N ARG A 293 -18.41 21.47 -12.23
CA ARG A 293 -18.25 20.10 -11.67
C ARG A 293 -18.46 18.97 -12.68
N SER A 294 -18.90 19.25 -13.91
CA SER A 294 -18.98 18.25 -14.98
C SER A 294 -18.00 18.60 -16.09
N LYS A 295 -17.32 17.59 -16.60
CA LYS A 295 -16.47 17.69 -17.79
C LYS A 295 -17.38 17.45 -18.99
N VAL A 296 -17.40 18.38 -19.92
CA VAL A 296 -18.12 18.29 -21.20
C VAL A 296 -17.14 18.47 -22.33
N TRP A 297 -17.41 17.87 -23.46
CA TRP A 297 -16.60 17.98 -24.65
C TRP A 297 -17.38 18.65 -25.75
N LEU A 298 -16.73 19.53 -26.47
CA LEU A 298 -17.37 20.27 -27.58
C LEU A 298 -16.43 20.29 -28.79
N THR A 299 -17.06 20.37 -29.96
CA THR A 299 -16.40 20.63 -31.22
C THR A 299 -17.25 21.55 -32.09
N TRP A 300 -16.57 22.32 -32.94
CA TRP A 300 -17.19 23.16 -33.94
C TRP A 300 -17.11 22.47 -35.30
N ILE A 301 -18.24 22.32 -35.98
CA ILE A 301 -18.36 21.74 -37.34
C ILE A 301 -18.78 22.86 -38.29
N PRO A 302 -17.83 23.39 -39.11
CA PRO A 302 -18.13 24.45 -40.05
C PRO A 302 -18.88 23.92 -41.26
N PHE A 303 -19.77 24.77 -41.81
CA PHE A 303 -20.51 24.51 -43.06
C PHE A 303 -19.91 25.25 -44.25
N ASP A 304 -19.09 26.27 -44.01
CA ASP A 304 -18.46 27.06 -45.05
C ASP A 304 -16.91 27.03 -44.89
N SER A 305 -16.22 27.35 -45.99
CA SER A 305 -14.76 27.44 -46.01
C SER A 305 -14.18 28.61 -45.22
N GLU A 306 -15.00 29.61 -44.89
CA GLU A 306 -14.61 30.78 -44.09
C GLU A 306 -14.78 30.54 -42.59
N LEU A 307 -15.30 29.38 -42.18
CA LEU A 307 -15.52 28.95 -40.78
C LEU A 307 -16.49 29.88 -40.01
N LYS A 308 -17.33 30.65 -40.70
CA LYS A 308 -18.24 31.59 -40.08
C LYS A 308 -19.59 30.99 -39.71
N THR A 309 -20.06 30.02 -40.49
CA THR A 309 -21.32 29.35 -40.24
C THR A 309 -21.05 27.88 -39.92
N GLY A 310 -21.78 27.34 -38.96
CA GLY A 310 -21.60 25.96 -38.52
C GLY A 310 -22.46 25.62 -37.32
N ILE A 311 -22.15 24.47 -36.74
CA ILE A 311 -22.80 23.98 -35.51
C ILE A 311 -21.78 23.62 -34.46
N THR A 312 -22.13 23.79 -33.20
CA THR A 312 -21.39 23.25 -32.06
C THR A 312 -22.04 21.93 -31.61
N VAL A 313 -21.25 20.89 -31.59
CA VAL A 313 -21.66 19.58 -31.05
C VAL A 313 -21.06 19.41 -29.66
N LEU A 314 -21.93 19.15 -28.67
CA LEU A 314 -21.57 18.93 -27.29
C LEU A 314 -21.85 17.50 -26.89
N VAL A 315 -20.86 16.85 -26.28
CA VAL A 315 -20.95 15.49 -25.74
C VAL A 315 -20.63 15.53 -24.27
N ASP A 316 -21.47 14.95 -23.43
CA ASP A 316 -21.30 14.89 -21.98
C ASP A 316 -21.05 13.46 -21.46
N ASN A 317 -21.39 12.45 -22.25
CA ASN A 317 -21.26 11.05 -21.90
C ASN A 317 -21.02 10.14 -23.13
N LEU A 318 -20.91 8.83 -22.92
CA LEU A 318 -20.76 7.81 -23.95
C LEU A 318 -22.06 6.98 -24.16
N GLU A 319 -23.23 7.52 -23.85
CA GLU A 319 -24.51 6.84 -24.08
C GLU A 319 -24.92 6.82 -25.57
N GLY A 320 -24.16 7.51 -26.41
CA GLY A 320 -24.35 7.48 -27.87
C GLY A 320 -25.18 8.63 -28.43
N TYR A 321 -25.36 9.71 -27.68
CA TYR A 321 -25.99 10.94 -28.16
C TYR A 321 -25.12 12.18 -27.94
N ALA A 322 -25.37 13.19 -28.75
CA ALA A 322 -24.72 14.50 -28.66
C ALA A 322 -25.76 15.61 -28.80
N SER A 323 -25.55 16.72 -28.10
CA SER A 323 -26.43 17.91 -28.21
C SER A 323 -25.89 18.90 -29.24
N ILE A 324 -26.74 19.39 -30.10
CA ILE A 324 -26.38 20.30 -31.19
C ILE A 324 -26.87 21.72 -30.89
N TYR A 325 -26.00 22.69 -31.12
CA TYR A 325 -26.26 24.13 -30.99
C TYR A 325 -25.86 24.85 -32.27
N ASN A 326 -26.55 25.91 -32.58
CA ASN A 326 -26.19 26.81 -33.70
C ASN A 326 -25.02 27.74 -33.32
N ASP A 327 -24.60 28.58 -34.26
CA ASP A 327 -23.58 29.63 -34.11
C ASP A 327 -23.91 30.67 -33.02
N THR A 328 -25.20 30.90 -32.72
CA THR A 328 -25.65 31.79 -31.65
C THR A 328 -25.83 31.13 -30.29
N GLY A 329 -25.52 29.81 -30.17
CA GLY A 329 -25.65 29.03 -28.93
C GLY A 329 -27.07 28.56 -28.64
N THR A 330 -28.00 28.62 -29.61
CA THR A 330 -29.36 28.12 -29.46
C THR A 330 -29.36 26.59 -29.64
N PHE A 331 -30.01 25.88 -28.73
CA PHE A 331 -30.17 24.42 -28.82
C PHE A 331 -31.05 24.04 -30.00
N LEU A 332 -30.57 23.17 -30.86
CA LEU A 332 -31.26 22.69 -32.07
C LEU A 332 -31.88 21.30 -31.88
N GLY A 333 -31.30 20.46 -31.06
CA GLY A 333 -31.75 19.09 -30.81
C GLY A 333 -30.65 18.16 -30.36
N ASN A 334 -31.01 16.90 -30.17
CA ASN A 334 -30.04 15.80 -29.90
C ASN A 334 -29.83 15.00 -31.18
N LEU A 335 -28.64 14.46 -31.31
CA LEU A 335 -28.22 13.57 -32.39
C LEU A 335 -27.78 12.25 -31.79
N GLU A 336 -28.41 11.15 -32.18
CA GLU A 336 -28.02 9.80 -31.76
C GLU A 336 -27.00 9.19 -32.71
N LEU A 337 -26.30 8.18 -32.23
CA LEU A 337 -25.30 7.46 -33.03
C LEU A 337 -25.99 6.78 -34.22
N ASN A 338 -25.45 6.95 -35.43
CA ASN A 338 -25.99 6.51 -36.71
C ASN A 338 -27.34 7.16 -37.13
N GLU A 339 -27.73 8.21 -36.49
CA GLU A 339 -28.90 9.02 -36.86
C GLU A 339 -28.46 10.26 -37.66
N THR A 340 -29.29 10.68 -38.62
CA THR A 340 -29.04 11.89 -39.40
C THR A 340 -29.85 13.05 -38.86
N PHE A 341 -29.16 14.11 -38.43
CA PHE A 341 -29.79 15.37 -38.08
C PHE A 341 -30.16 16.13 -39.36
N ASN A 342 -31.46 16.22 -39.62
CA ASN A 342 -31.99 16.89 -40.79
C ASN A 342 -32.01 18.42 -40.56
N SER A 343 -30.99 19.09 -41.03
CA SER A 343 -30.88 20.56 -41.13
C SER A 343 -30.64 20.97 -42.59
N ASN A 344 -30.37 22.23 -42.84
CA ASN A 344 -29.90 22.68 -44.16
C ASN A 344 -28.66 21.92 -44.67
N PHE A 345 -27.91 21.35 -43.75
CA PHE A 345 -26.78 20.45 -43.99
C PHE A 345 -26.98 19.18 -43.15
N PRO A 346 -27.44 18.08 -43.78
CA PRO A 346 -27.66 16.83 -43.05
C PRO A 346 -26.34 16.23 -42.55
N ILE A 347 -26.33 15.90 -41.27
CA ILE A 347 -25.13 15.40 -40.53
C ILE A 347 -25.51 14.10 -39.84
N THR A 348 -24.70 13.06 -40.07
CA THR A 348 -24.82 11.75 -39.42
C THR A 348 -23.66 11.55 -38.47
N LEU A 349 -23.92 11.31 -37.18
CA LEU A 349 -22.90 10.94 -36.19
C LEU A 349 -22.57 9.45 -36.36
N THR A 350 -21.40 9.14 -36.93
CA THR A 350 -21.01 7.75 -37.18
C THR A 350 -20.23 7.11 -36.04
N ASP A 351 -19.46 7.89 -35.27
CA ASP A 351 -18.70 7.37 -34.15
C ASP A 351 -18.29 8.46 -33.14
N ILE A 352 -18.13 8.08 -31.87
CA ILE A 352 -17.53 8.89 -30.82
C ILE A 352 -16.20 8.23 -30.44
N ILE A 353 -15.09 8.93 -30.70
CA ILE A 353 -13.77 8.39 -30.47
C ILE A 353 -13.39 8.64 -29.00
N SER A 354 -13.44 7.58 -28.23
CA SER A 354 -13.04 7.58 -26.82
C SER A 354 -11.60 7.10 -26.66
N SER A 355 -10.99 7.48 -25.55
CA SER A 355 -9.69 6.97 -25.10
C SER A 355 -9.76 6.48 -23.66
N THR A 356 -8.99 5.46 -23.38
CA THR A 356 -8.80 4.96 -22.02
C THR A 356 -7.52 5.51 -21.42
N GLY A 357 -7.55 5.92 -20.16
CA GLY A 357 -6.38 6.25 -19.37
C GLY A 357 -5.90 5.01 -18.62
N LEU A 358 -4.72 4.57 -18.92
CA LEU A 358 -4.09 3.39 -18.35
C LEU A 358 -2.94 3.79 -17.42
N GLN A 359 -2.92 3.26 -16.21
CA GLN A 359 -1.75 3.29 -15.34
C GLN A 359 -1.03 1.95 -15.46
N ILE A 360 0.23 2.01 -15.85
CA ILE A 360 1.08 0.86 -16.06
C ILE A 360 2.16 0.87 -14.99
N LYS A 361 2.25 -0.18 -14.20
CA LYS A 361 3.24 -0.23 -13.13
C LYS A 361 3.84 -1.62 -12.97
N SER A 362 5.08 -1.64 -12.51
CA SER A 362 5.76 -2.84 -12.02
C SER A 362 6.35 -2.54 -10.66
N ASP A 363 6.12 -3.42 -9.70
CA ASP A 363 6.70 -3.33 -8.36
C ASP A 363 7.10 -4.73 -7.87
N PRO A 364 8.33 -5.15 -8.14
CA PRO A 364 8.82 -6.47 -7.74
C PRO A 364 9.03 -6.62 -6.23
N GLY A 365 8.91 -5.55 -5.45
CA GLY A 365 8.98 -5.56 -3.99
C GLY A 365 7.70 -6.04 -3.30
N ILE A 366 6.55 -5.98 -3.99
CA ILE A 366 5.24 -6.33 -3.42
C ILE A 366 5.20 -7.73 -2.77
N PRO A 367 5.73 -8.82 -3.37
CA PRO A 367 5.72 -10.13 -2.74
C PRO A 367 6.47 -10.17 -1.40
N LEU A 368 7.62 -9.48 -1.31
CA LEU A 368 8.39 -9.38 -0.08
C LEU A 368 7.63 -8.61 1.01
N ILE A 369 6.97 -7.51 0.61
CA ILE A 369 6.16 -6.69 1.52
C ILE A 369 4.99 -7.52 2.07
N TYR A 370 4.28 -8.27 1.23
CA TYR A 370 3.16 -9.12 1.68
C TYR A 370 3.64 -10.25 2.59
N ALA A 371 4.75 -10.91 2.27
CA ALA A 371 5.36 -11.91 3.13
C ALA A 371 5.76 -11.31 4.49
N GLY A 372 6.33 -10.10 4.48
CA GLY A 372 6.67 -9.35 5.69
C GLY A 372 5.45 -9.02 6.54
N PHE A 373 4.38 -8.50 5.95
CA PHE A 373 3.12 -8.22 6.68
C PHE A 373 2.48 -9.48 7.23
N PHE A 374 2.45 -10.57 6.47
CA PHE A 374 1.94 -11.86 6.95
C PHE A 374 2.71 -12.35 8.19
N LEU A 375 4.05 -12.36 8.12
CA LEU A 375 4.89 -12.74 9.24
C LEU A 375 4.72 -11.78 10.44
N LEU A 376 4.57 -10.48 10.18
CA LEU A 376 4.33 -9.48 11.22
C LEU A 376 3.02 -9.75 11.96
N MET A 377 1.95 -10.02 11.23
CA MET A 377 0.63 -10.32 11.82
C MET A 377 0.68 -11.58 12.68
N VAL A 378 1.22 -12.68 12.15
CA VAL A 378 1.33 -13.95 12.88
C VAL A 378 2.23 -13.81 14.11
N SER A 379 3.40 -13.17 13.97
CA SER A 379 4.34 -13.01 15.08
C SER A 379 3.82 -12.06 16.15
N THR A 380 3.05 -11.05 15.79
CA THR A 380 2.39 -10.16 16.75
C THR A 380 1.39 -10.92 17.61
N LEU A 381 0.56 -11.78 17.02
CA LEU A 381 -0.36 -12.66 17.78
C LEU A 381 0.40 -13.57 18.73
N ILE A 382 1.46 -14.22 18.26
CA ILE A 382 2.29 -15.11 19.08
C ILE A 382 2.98 -14.33 20.23
N SER A 383 3.32 -13.06 20.02
CA SER A 383 3.95 -12.20 21.01
C SER A 383 3.09 -11.95 22.26
N TYR A 384 1.78 -12.18 22.20
CA TYR A 384 0.88 -12.10 23.37
C TYR A 384 1.02 -13.33 24.29
N ILE A 385 1.64 -14.43 23.85
CA ILE A 385 1.88 -15.59 24.70
C ILE A 385 2.85 -15.20 25.81
N THR A 386 2.38 -15.33 27.07
CA THR A 386 3.16 -14.97 28.25
C THR A 386 4.25 -16.02 28.50
N TYR A 387 5.47 -15.55 28.81
CA TYR A 387 6.57 -16.38 29.23
C TYR A 387 6.68 -16.38 30.75
N SER A 388 6.42 -17.51 31.38
CA SER A 388 6.43 -17.64 32.85
C SER A 388 7.47 -18.67 33.27
N GLN A 389 8.09 -18.42 34.41
CA GLN A 389 9.14 -19.28 35.01
C GLN A 389 8.79 -19.52 36.48
N ILE A 390 8.98 -20.78 36.91
CA ILE A 390 8.79 -21.20 38.30
C ILE A 390 10.04 -21.93 38.76
N TRP A 391 10.55 -21.57 39.92
CA TRP A 391 11.64 -22.21 40.60
C TRP A 391 11.14 -22.88 41.85
N ILE A 392 11.70 -24.06 42.17
CA ILE A 392 11.30 -24.86 43.32
C ILE A 392 12.55 -25.41 43.98
N ILE A 393 12.62 -25.31 45.29
CA ILE A 393 13.67 -25.96 46.10
C ILE A 393 13.01 -26.67 47.30
N GLN A 394 13.31 -27.94 47.46
CA GLN A 394 12.98 -28.67 48.68
C GLN A 394 14.15 -28.65 49.63
N TYR A 395 13.96 -28.08 50.82
CA TYR A 395 14.97 -28.00 51.85
C TYR A 395 14.36 -28.24 53.28
N ASN A 396 14.92 -29.15 54.05
CA ASN A 396 14.45 -29.46 55.42
C ASN A 396 12.93 -29.71 55.54
N ARG A 397 12.36 -30.57 54.68
CA ARG A 397 10.90 -30.88 54.62
C ARG A 397 10.01 -29.66 54.27
N GLN A 398 10.60 -28.59 53.82
CA GLN A 398 9.88 -27.40 53.32
C GLN A 398 10.14 -27.23 51.85
N VAL A 399 9.12 -26.82 51.11
CA VAL A 399 9.23 -26.51 49.69
C VAL A 399 9.11 -25.03 49.48
N PHE A 400 10.16 -24.41 48.94
CA PHE A 400 10.18 -23.02 48.51
C PHE A 400 9.80 -22.98 47.04
N VAL A 401 8.78 -22.20 46.71
CA VAL A 401 8.30 -22.01 45.34
C VAL A 401 8.27 -20.51 45.05
N GLY A 402 8.70 -20.15 43.89
CA GLY A 402 8.60 -18.78 43.44
C GLY A 402 8.61 -18.68 41.93
N GLY A 403 8.04 -17.64 41.41
CA GLY A 403 7.87 -17.46 39.98
C GLY A 403 8.00 -16.01 39.52
N THR A 404 8.17 -15.87 38.21
CA THR A 404 8.18 -14.58 37.52
C THR A 404 7.57 -14.74 36.12
N THR A 405 7.01 -13.68 35.61
CA THR A 405 6.46 -13.60 34.26
C THR A 405 6.90 -12.32 33.58
N ASN A 406 6.90 -12.30 32.27
CA ASN A 406 7.24 -11.13 31.48
C ASN A 406 6.05 -10.18 31.26
N ARG A 407 4.82 -10.69 31.34
CA ARG A 407 3.55 -9.95 31.15
C ARG A 407 2.45 -10.63 31.94
N ALA A 408 1.28 -9.99 32.02
CA ALA A 408 0.08 -10.52 32.68
C ALA A 408 0.38 -11.04 34.09
N THR A 409 0.95 -10.17 34.94
CA THR A 409 1.36 -10.51 36.31
C THR A 409 0.20 -11.02 37.15
N PHE A 410 -0.97 -10.42 37.04
CA PHE A 410 -2.16 -10.82 37.78
C PHE A 410 -2.63 -12.24 37.41
N ASP A 411 -2.72 -12.57 36.11
CA ASP A 411 -3.13 -13.89 35.67
C ASP A 411 -2.13 -14.96 36.10
N PHE A 412 -0.82 -14.61 36.06
CA PHE A 412 0.22 -15.48 36.57
C PHE A 412 0.12 -15.69 38.08
N GLU A 413 -0.22 -14.67 38.87
CA GLU A 413 -0.47 -14.78 40.30
C GLU A 413 -1.60 -15.75 40.62
N LEU A 414 -2.71 -15.64 39.90
CA LEU A 414 -3.85 -16.57 40.06
C LEU A 414 -3.43 -18.01 39.72
N GLU A 415 -2.80 -18.23 38.56
CA GLU A 415 -2.30 -19.54 38.14
C GLU A 415 -1.31 -20.11 39.19
N PHE A 416 -0.38 -19.26 39.67
CA PHE A 416 0.62 -19.66 40.66
C PHE A 416 -0.03 -20.14 41.96
N PHE A 417 -1.01 -19.41 42.49
CA PHE A 417 -1.69 -19.79 43.74
C PHE A 417 -2.59 -21.04 43.55
N GLU A 418 -3.14 -21.27 42.38
CA GLU A 418 -3.86 -22.52 42.07
C GLU A 418 -2.92 -23.72 42.04
N LEU A 419 -1.71 -23.56 41.51
CA LEU A 419 -0.72 -24.63 41.44
C LEU A 419 -0.25 -25.12 42.82
N ILE A 420 -0.22 -24.24 43.81
CA ILE A 420 0.30 -24.53 45.15
C ILE A 420 -0.76 -24.89 46.18
N LYS A 421 -2.07 -24.75 45.84
CA LYS A 421 -3.15 -25.27 46.65
C LYS A 421 -3.15 -26.81 46.64
#